data_5c7a15972b594bf96ba42a53b1ed9d5c
#
_entry.id   5c7a15972b594bf96ba42a53b1ed9d5c
#
_cell.length_a   1.000
_cell.length_b   1.000
_cell.length_c   1.000
_cell.angle_alpha   90.00
_cell.angle_beta   90.00
_cell.angle_gamma   90.00
#
_symmetry.space_group_name_H-M   'P 1'
#
loop_
_entity.id
_entity.type
_entity.pdbx_description
1 polymer ?
#
loop_
_entity_poly.entity_id
_entity_poly.type
_entity_poly.pdbx_seq_one_letter_code
_entity_poly.pdbx_strand_id
1 'polypeptide(L)'
;MGELIGRVTHFFPKISVCVVKLEKPLKKGEKIKFKHKEEEFEQEVKSMQVEHKELEEAKAGMEIGMKVDKPVREGFEVYKA
;
A
#
# COMPACT_ATOMS: atom_id res chain seq x y z
N MET A 1 4.08 10.37 14.07
CA MET A 1 4.78 10.21 12.80
C MET A 1 4.88 8.76 12.42
N GLY A 2 4.49 8.45 11.21
CA GLY A 2 4.54 7.09 10.72
C GLY A 2 5.91 6.70 10.21
N GLU A 3 6.17 5.41 10.24
CA GLU A 3 7.37 4.82 9.71
C GLU A 3 7.15 4.48 8.24
N LEU A 4 8.11 4.76 7.38
CA LEU A 4 7.99 4.43 5.95
C LEU A 4 7.92 2.92 5.77
N ILE A 5 6.85 2.44 5.16
CA ILE A 5 6.63 1.02 4.94
C ILE A 5 6.98 0.62 3.51
N GLY A 6 6.70 1.51 2.56
CA GLY A 6 6.95 1.19 1.16
C GLY A 6 6.55 2.32 0.24
N ARG A 7 6.54 2.02 -1.06
CA ARG A 7 6.23 3.00 -2.10
C ARG A 7 5.33 2.38 -3.15
N VAL A 8 4.43 3.21 -3.69
CA VAL A 8 3.56 2.80 -4.78
C VAL A 8 4.37 2.81 -6.07
N THR A 9 4.38 1.68 -6.77
CA THR A 9 5.07 1.55 -8.05
C THR A 9 4.11 1.58 -9.24
N HIS A 10 2.85 1.18 -9.03
CA HIS A 10 1.82 1.21 -10.06
C HIS A 10 0.46 1.43 -9.44
N PHE A 11 -0.46 1.96 -10.23
CA PHE A 11 -1.84 2.07 -9.84
C PHE A 11 -2.75 1.66 -11.00
N PHE A 12 -3.74 0.84 -10.71
CA PHE A 12 -4.72 0.37 -11.67
C PHE A 12 -6.09 0.97 -11.33
N PRO A 13 -6.47 2.08 -11.97
CA PRO A 13 -7.69 2.80 -11.59
C PRO A 13 -8.98 2.01 -11.79
N LYS A 14 -9.00 1.11 -12.77
CA LYS A 14 -10.22 0.34 -13.04
C LYS A 14 -10.63 -0.58 -11.91
N ILE A 15 -9.67 -1.06 -11.15
CA ILE A 15 -9.94 -1.99 -10.05
C ILE A 15 -9.56 -1.39 -8.69
N SER A 16 -9.10 -0.14 -8.68
CA SER A 16 -8.69 0.56 -7.46
C SER A 16 -7.63 -0.21 -6.67
N VAL A 17 -6.66 -0.75 -7.38
CA VAL A 17 -5.57 -1.51 -6.78
C VAL A 17 -4.26 -0.83 -7.11
N CYS A 18 -3.39 -0.68 -6.11
CA CYS A 18 -2.04 -0.19 -6.33
C CYS A 18 -1.04 -1.30 -6.01
N VAL A 19 0.13 -1.22 -6.65
CA VAL A 19 1.23 -2.11 -6.33
C VAL A 19 2.18 -1.33 -5.44
N VAL A 20 2.51 -1.91 -4.30
CA VAL A 20 3.39 -1.29 -3.32
C VAL A 20 4.61 -2.18 -3.13
N LYS A 21 5.79 -1.61 -3.30
CA LYS A 21 7.02 -2.31 -2.94
C LYS A 21 7.29 -2.04 -1.47
N LEU A 22 7.28 -3.09 -0.67
CA LEU A 22 7.45 -2.97 0.76
C LEU A 22 8.91 -2.90 1.16
N GLU A 23 9.20 -2.02 2.10
CA GLU A 23 10.52 -1.95 2.73
C GLU A 23 10.46 -2.51 4.14
N LYS A 24 9.27 -2.71 4.66
CA LYS A 24 9.03 -3.29 5.99
C LYS A 24 7.83 -4.22 5.93
N PRO A 25 7.70 -5.15 6.87
CA PRO A 25 6.55 -6.06 6.89
C PRO A 25 5.25 -5.31 7.10
N LEU A 26 4.18 -5.82 6.53
CA LEU A 26 2.85 -5.22 6.64
C LEU A 26 1.82 -6.32 6.82
N LYS A 27 0.85 -6.09 7.69
CA LYS A 27 -0.23 -7.03 7.97
C LYS A 27 -1.59 -6.46 7.57
N LYS A 28 -2.46 -7.35 7.13
CA LYS A 28 -3.85 -7.01 6.88
C LYS A 28 -4.47 -6.49 8.18
N GLY A 29 -5.21 -5.41 8.09
CA GLY A 29 -5.85 -4.77 9.25
C GLY A 29 -5.07 -3.63 9.86
N GLU A 30 -3.81 -3.46 9.49
CA GLU A 30 -3.04 -2.31 9.97
C GLU A 30 -3.51 -1.03 9.30
N LYS A 31 -3.36 0.08 10.00
CA LYS A 31 -3.62 1.39 9.42
C LYS A 31 -2.37 1.92 8.77
N ILE A 32 -2.55 2.45 7.57
CA ILE A 32 -1.44 3.04 6.81
C ILE A 32 -1.85 4.40 6.28
N LYS A 33 -0.85 5.20 5.93
CA LYS A 33 -1.04 6.51 5.35
C LYS A 33 -0.33 6.55 4.01
N PHE A 34 -1.06 6.93 2.97
CA PHE A 34 -0.47 7.22 1.66
C PHE A 34 -0.17 8.70 1.61
N LYS A 35 1.02 9.05 1.17
CA LYS A 35 1.44 10.44 1.10
C LYS A 35 2.24 10.72 -0.16
N HIS A 36 1.92 11.83 -0.82
CA HIS A 36 2.66 12.33 -1.96
C HIS A 36 2.55 13.85 -1.99
N LYS A 37 3.65 14.54 -1.70
CA LYS A 37 3.66 16.01 -1.61
C LYS A 37 2.63 16.48 -0.59
N GLU A 38 1.60 17.22 -1.03
CA GLU A 38 0.56 17.72 -0.13
C GLU A 38 -0.63 16.79 -0.02
N GLU A 39 -0.68 15.76 -0.86
CA GLU A 39 -1.77 14.79 -0.81
C GLU A 39 -1.47 13.72 0.21
N GLU A 40 -2.42 13.43 1.07
CA GLU A 40 -2.29 12.31 2.00
C GLU A 40 -3.65 11.82 2.45
N PHE A 41 -3.74 10.53 2.71
CA PHE A 41 -4.93 9.95 3.30
C PHE A 41 -4.55 8.67 4.03
N GLU A 42 -5.40 8.29 4.97
CA GLU A 42 -5.21 7.06 5.74
C GLU A 42 -6.25 6.04 5.38
N GLN A 43 -5.88 4.79 5.45
CA GLN A 43 -6.84 3.70 5.32
C GLN A 43 -6.31 2.46 6.03
N GLU A 44 -7.21 1.53 6.26
CA GLU A 44 -6.86 0.23 6.78
C GLU A 44 -6.46 -0.68 5.62
N VAL A 45 -5.50 -1.57 5.84
CA VAL A 45 -5.13 -2.55 4.83
C VAL A 45 -6.25 -3.57 4.74
N LYS A 46 -7.06 -3.46 3.70
CA LYS A 46 -8.22 -4.33 3.49
C LYS A 46 -7.86 -5.64 2.80
N SER A 47 -6.90 -5.58 1.89
CA SER A 47 -6.47 -6.77 1.18
C SER A 47 -5.07 -6.57 0.63
N MET A 48 -4.32 -7.65 0.55
CA MET A 48 -3.00 -7.67 -0.07
C MET A 48 -2.94 -8.93 -0.91
N GLN A 49 -2.40 -8.81 -2.12
CA GLN A 49 -2.30 -9.94 -3.05
C GLN A 49 -0.95 -9.98 -3.72
N VAL A 50 -0.48 -11.19 -4.00
CA VAL A 50 0.69 -11.43 -4.84
C VAL A 50 0.30 -12.56 -5.79
N GLU A 51 0.43 -12.30 -7.10
CA GLU A 51 0.07 -13.27 -8.13
C GLU A 51 -1.32 -13.87 -7.92
N HIS A 52 -2.30 -12.99 -7.65
CA HIS A 52 -3.71 -13.36 -7.43
C HIS A 52 -3.96 -14.18 -6.17
N LYS A 53 -2.98 -14.28 -5.30
CA LYS A 53 -3.15 -14.94 -4.00
C LYS A 53 -3.25 -13.90 -2.91
N GLU A 54 -4.30 -14.01 -2.11
CA GLU A 54 -4.52 -13.10 -1.00
C GLU A 54 -3.58 -13.45 0.15
N LEU A 55 -3.01 -12.40 0.75
CA LEU A 55 -2.09 -12.53 1.87
C LEU A 55 -2.66 -11.83 3.10
N GLU A 56 -2.39 -12.38 4.26
CA GLU A 56 -2.71 -11.71 5.52
C GLU A 56 -1.51 -10.92 6.03
N GLU A 57 -0.32 -11.30 5.60
CA GLU A 57 0.92 -10.64 5.99
C GLU A 57 1.89 -10.66 4.83
N ALA A 58 2.59 -9.56 4.64
CA ALA A 58 3.60 -9.44 3.61
C ALA A 58 4.92 -9.05 4.26
N LYS A 59 6.02 -9.47 3.65
CA LYS A 59 7.37 -9.25 4.18
C LYS A 59 8.06 -8.11 3.44
N ALA A 60 9.11 -7.57 4.06
CA ALA A 60 9.95 -6.56 3.43
C ALA A 60 10.53 -7.10 2.13
N GLY A 61 10.60 -6.24 1.13
CA GLY A 61 11.13 -6.60 -0.19
C GLY A 61 10.10 -7.14 -1.17
N MET A 62 8.89 -7.43 -0.71
CA MET A 62 7.83 -7.93 -1.58
C MET A 62 7.12 -6.77 -2.29
N GLU A 63 6.66 -7.04 -3.51
CA GLU A 63 5.74 -6.15 -4.20
C GLU A 63 4.35 -6.76 -4.10
N ILE A 64 3.43 -6.00 -3.53
CA ILE A 64 2.07 -6.50 -3.30
C ILE A 64 1.04 -5.60 -3.97
N GLY A 65 -0.08 -6.20 -4.37
CA GLY A 65 -1.25 -5.46 -4.81
C GLY A 65 -2.14 -5.18 -3.61
N MET A 66 -2.61 -3.95 -3.50
CA MET A 66 -3.45 -3.53 -2.39
C MET A 66 -4.61 -2.70 -2.88
N LYS A 67 -5.81 -2.99 -2.40
CA LYS A 67 -6.97 -2.19 -2.74
C LYS A 67 -6.94 -0.87 -1.97
N VAL A 68 -7.22 0.22 -2.67
CA VAL A 68 -7.20 1.55 -2.06
C VAL A 68 -8.56 2.21 -2.15
N ASP A 69 -8.84 3.07 -1.17
CA ASP A 69 -10.12 3.79 -1.12
C ASP A 69 -10.11 5.05 -1.98
N LYS A 70 -8.93 5.57 -2.27
CA LYS A 70 -8.76 6.78 -3.09
C LYS A 70 -7.70 6.54 -4.14
N PRO A 71 -7.75 7.27 -5.27
CA PRO A 71 -6.71 7.13 -6.28
C PRO A 71 -5.34 7.50 -5.76
N VAL A 72 -4.37 6.69 -6.13
CA VAL A 72 -2.96 6.99 -5.87
C VAL A 72 -2.24 6.86 -7.21
N ARG A 73 -0.95 7.10 -7.21
CA ARG A 73 -0.14 6.92 -8.42
C ARG A 73 1.29 6.63 -8.04
N GLU A 74 2.07 6.27 -9.04
CA GLU A 74 3.48 5.99 -8.85
C GLU A 74 4.17 7.16 -8.13
N GLY A 75 4.97 6.84 -7.14
CA GLY A 75 5.66 7.84 -6.35
C GLY A 75 5.05 8.12 -4.98
N PHE A 76 3.82 7.68 -4.75
CA PHE A 76 3.23 7.80 -3.42
C PHE A 76 4.02 6.95 -2.43
N GLU A 77 4.19 7.49 -1.24
CA GLU A 77 4.85 6.76 -0.15
C GLU A 77 3.80 6.20 0.80
N VAL A 78 4.11 5.07 1.40
CA VAL A 78 3.22 4.41 2.36
C VAL A 78 3.89 4.41 3.72
N TYR A 79 3.20 4.97 4.69
CA TYR A 79 3.68 5.07 6.06
C TYR A 79 2.76 4.31 7.01
N LYS A 80 3.32 3.88 8.11
CA LYS A 80 2.50 3.32 9.19
C LYS A 80 1.78 4.48 9.88
N ALA A 81 0.47 4.35 10.02
CA ALA A 81 -0.34 5.40 10.63
C ALA A 81 -0.35 5.28 12.15
#